data_7d4d78c3a0046a770eb287b0783dcc66
#
_entry.id   7d4d78c3a0046a770eb287b0783dcc66
#
_cell.length_a   1.000
_cell.length_b   1.000
_cell.length_c   1.000
_cell.angle_alpha   90.00
_cell.angle_beta   90.00
_cell.angle_gamma   90.00
#
_symmetry.space_group_name_H-M   'P 1'
#
loop_
_entity.id
_entity.type
_entity.pdbx_description
1 polymer ?
#
loop_
_entity_poly.entity_id
_entity_poly.type
_entity_poly.pdbx_seq_one_letter_code
_entity_poly.pdbx_strand_id
1 'polypeptide(L)'
;VIFDGADRFLSEFAERQMRLDEHIDVTGGVSMKYWLKRNRYFHDVMDRLLDIDVDRYIISHPKEDKDTGKITYGVQKDFPDRVHQIAETRFDSKTNKYYVKVTADRRDNPLLNKDIVVMEVIDNKKVWHNFRL
;
A
#
# COMPACT_ATOMS: atom_id res chain seq x y z
N VAL A 1 0.01 -14.70 2.45
CA VAL A 1 -0.02 -14.20 1.05
C VAL A 1 0.55 -12.79 1.02
N ILE A 2 1.36 -12.49 0.00
CA ILE A 2 1.89 -11.14 -0.24
C ILE A 2 1.32 -10.65 -1.58
N PHE A 3 0.66 -9.50 -1.57
CA PHE A 3 0.21 -8.78 -2.76
C PHE A 3 1.01 -7.48 -2.88
N ASP A 4 2.01 -7.48 -3.74
CA ASP A 4 2.88 -6.33 -3.98
C ASP A 4 2.37 -5.47 -5.15
N GLY A 5 2.38 -4.15 -4.97
CA GLY A 5 1.96 -3.20 -5.99
C GLY A 5 0.45 -2.92 -6.01
N ALA A 6 -0.20 -2.81 -4.87
CA ALA A 6 -1.63 -2.48 -4.80
C ALA A 6 -1.96 -1.11 -5.45
N ASP A 7 -1.06 -0.14 -5.35
CA ASP A 7 -1.13 1.15 -6.03
C ASP A 7 -1.09 1.01 -7.57
N ARG A 8 -0.23 0.13 -8.08
CA ARG A 8 -0.14 -0.18 -9.51
C ARG A 8 -1.37 -0.93 -9.98
N PHE A 9 -1.87 -1.85 -9.18
CA PHE A 9 -3.11 -2.55 -9.52
C PHE A 9 -4.27 -1.57 -9.69
N LEU A 10 -4.41 -0.58 -8.81
CA LEU A 10 -5.43 0.45 -8.94
C LEU A 10 -5.23 1.32 -10.18
N SER A 11 -4.02 1.84 -10.42
CA SER A 11 -3.75 2.83 -11.45
C SER A 11 -3.60 2.23 -12.85
N GLU A 12 -3.06 1.02 -12.96
CA GLU A 12 -2.76 0.41 -14.26
C GLU A 12 -3.80 -0.64 -14.66
N PHE A 13 -4.13 -1.57 -13.76
CA PHE A 13 -5.00 -2.70 -14.10
C PHE A 13 -6.48 -2.38 -13.95
N ALA A 14 -6.91 -1.86 -12.81
CA ALA A 14 -8.32 -1.53 -12.59
C ALA A 14 -8.79 -0.39 -13.51
N GLU A 15 -7.93 0.61 -13.74
CA GLU A 15 -8.23 1.68 -14.68
C GLU A 15 -8.25 1.19 -16.12
N ARG A 16 -7.30 0.35 -16.54
CA ARG A 16 -7.28 -0.22 -17.89
C ARG A 16 -8.52 -1.07 -18.15
N GLN A 17 -8.93 -1.92 -17.20
CA GLN A 17 -10.13 -2.73 -17.34
C GLN A 17 -11.38 -1.85 -17.47
N MET A 18 -11.50 -0.81 -16.66
CA MET A 18 -12.59 0.16 -16.77
C MET A 18 -12.62 0.83 -18.15
N ARG A 19 -11.48 1.25 -18.70
CA ARG A 19 -11.38 1.88 -20.02
C ARG A 19 -11.80 0.92 -21.13
N LEU A 20 -11.39 -0.34 -21.08
CA LEU A 20 -11.78 -1.38 -22.03
C LEU A 20 -13.30 -1.59 -22.03
N ASP A 21 -13.90 -1.71 -20.87
CA ASP A 21 -15.33 -1.97 -20.73
C ASP A 21 -16.21 -0.78 -21.17
N GLU A 22 -15.68 0.43 -21.02
CA GLU A 22 -16.38 1.66 -21.38
C GLU A 22 -15.99 2.20 -22.76
N HIS A 23 -15.16 1.47 -23.52
CA HIS A 23 -14.65 1.86 -24.83
C HIS A 23 -13.98 3.25 -24.85
N ILE A 24 -13.25 3.57 -23.77
CA ILE A 24 -12.53 4.84 -23.61
C ILE A 24 -11.10 4.67 -24.12
N ASP A 25 -10.65 5.57 -24.99
CA ASP A 25 -9.27 5.59 -25.47
C ASP A 25 -8.28 5.70 -24.29
N VAL A 26 -7.12 5.03 -24.41
CA VAL A 26 -6.06 5.03 -23.41
C VAL A 26 -5.57 6.44 -23.11
N THR A 27 -5.55 7.33 -24.10
CA THR A 27 -5.13 8.73 -23.98
C THR A 27 -6.26 9.70 -23.63
N GLY A 28 -7.51 9.24 -23.70
CA GLY A 28 -8.70 10.06 -23.45
C GLY A 28 -8.88 10.41 -21.96
N GLY A 29 -9.42 11.60 -21.71
CA GLY A 29 -9.84 11.99 -20.36
C GLY A 29 -10.93 11.07 -19.82
N VAL A 30 -10.85 10.73 -18.51
CA VAL A 30 -11.84 9.88 -17.86
C VAL A 30 -12.83 10.74 -17.10
N SER A 31 -14.11 10.64 -17.43
CA SER A 31 -15.19 11.28 -16.67
C SER A 31 -15.29 10.70 -15.26
N MET A 32 -15.61 11.54 -14.29
CA MET A 32 -15.72 11.15 -12.87
C MET A 32 -16.66 9.95 -12.64
N LYS A 33 -17.74 9.82 -13.45
CA LYS A 33 -18.67 8.69 -13.34
C LYS A 33 -18.00 7.31 -13.51
N TYR A 34 -16.91 7.23 -14.26
CA TYR A 34 -16.19 5.97 -14.49
C TYR A 34 -15.20 5.61 -13.38
N TRP A 35 -14.81 6.58 -12.55
CA TRP A 35 -13.94 6.32 -11.42
C TRP A 35 -14.55 5.36 -10.40
N LEU A 36 -15.87 5.38 -10.23
CA LEU A 36 -16.58 4.42 -9.38
C LEU A 36 -16.39 2.99 -9.89
N LYS A 37 -16.44 2.78 -11.21
CA LYS A 37 -16.25 1.45 -11.81
C LYS A 37 -14.81 0.95 -11.61
N ARG A 38 -13.81 1.82 -11.82
CA ARG A 38 -12.40 1.51 -11.53
C ARG A 38 -12.21 1.08 -10.07
N ASN A 39 -12.75 1.88 -9.15
CA ASN A 39 -12.65 1.61 -7.72
C ASN A 39 -13.33 0.28 -7.36
N ARG A 40 -14.46 -0.05 -7.97
CA ARG A 40 -15.15 -1.33 -7.79
C ARG A 40 -14.26 -2.50 -8.20
N TYR A 41 -13.58 -2.46 -9.33
CA TYR A 41 -12.65 -3.52 -9.72
C TYR A 41 -11.51 -3.69 -8.71
N PHE A 42 -10.99 -2.59 -8.19
CA PHE A 42 -9.98 -2.65 -7.14
C PHE A 42 -10.53 -3.34 -5.88
N HIS A 43 -11.69 -2.93 -5.41
CA HIS A 43 -12.31 -3.51 -4.22
C HIS A 43 -12.67 -4.99 -4.42
N ASP A 44 -13.20 -5.38 -5.55
CA ASP A 44 -13.58 -6.79 -5.81
C ASP A 44 -12.38 -7.73 -5.67
N VAL A 45 -11.18 -7.31 -6.07
CA VAL A 45 -9.96 -8.10 -5.90
C VAL A 45 -9.45 -8.03 -4.46
N MET A 46 -9.41 -6.84 -3.87
CA MET A 46 -8.92 -6.67 -2.50
C MET A 46 -9.82 -7.40 -1.49
N ASP A 47 -11.13 -7.39 -1.68
CA ASP A 47 -12.08 -8.11 -0.83
C ASP A 47 -11.83 -9.61 -0.87
N ARG A 48 -11.63 -10.18 -2.06
CA ARG A 48 -11.28 -11.59 -2.21
C ARG A 48 -9.96 -11.93 -1.51
N LEU A 49 -8.96 -11.03 -1.56
CA LEU A 49 -7.72 -11.20 -0.82
C LEU A 49 -7.94 -11.14 0.69
N LEU A 50 -8.81 -10.24 1.16
CA LEU A 50 -9.13 -10.09 2.58
C LEU A 50 -10.00 -11.24 3.12
N ASP A 51 -10.71 -11.96 2.28
CA ASP A 51 -11.55 -13.11 2.65
C ASP A 51 -10.75 -14.43 2.79
N ILE A 52 -9.52 -14.48 2.29
CA ILE A 52 -8.68 -15.69 2.45
C ILE A 52 -8.27 -15.83 3.92
N ASP A 53 -8.46 -17.00 4.52
CA ASP A 53 -8.10 -17.28 5.93
C ASP A 53 -6.60 -17.61 6.08
N VAL A 54 -5.74 -16.62 5.80
CA VAL A 54 -4.29 -16.71 5.99
C VAL A 54 -3.74 -15.30 6.29
N ASP A 55 -2.52 -15.22 6.83
CA ASP A 55 -1.82 -13.94 6.95
C ASP A 55 -1.58 -13.28 5.59
N ARG A 56 -1.93 -12.01 5.50
CA ARG A 56 -1.90 -11.23 4.27
C ARG A 56 -1.11 -9.95 4.44
N TYR A 57 -0.25 -9.67 3.48
CA TYR A 57 0.51 -8.44 3.39
C TYR A 57 0.19 -7.77 2.06
N ILE A 58 -0.33 -6.55 2.11
CA ILE A 58 -0.65 -5.75 0.93
C ILE A 58 0.34 -4.60 0.92
N ILE A 59 1.19 -4.57 -0.11
CA ILE A 59 2.25 -3.58 -0.25
C ILE A 59 1.81 -2.54 -1.27
N SER A 60 1.98 -1.27 -0.92
CA SER A 60 1.69 -0.12 -1.77
C SER A 60 2.78 0.92 -1.62
N HIS A 61 3.13 1.58 -2.73
CA HIS A 61 4.06 2.70 -2.71
C HIS A 61 3.33 3.99 -2.30
N PRO A 62 3.97 4.86 -1.53
CA PRO A 62 3.39 6.16 -1.21
C PRO A 62 3.28 7.01 -2.48
N LYS A 63 2.24 7.81 -2.55
CA LYS A 63 1.99 8.78 -3.61
C LYS A 63 1.83 10.16 -3.02
N GLU A 64 2.58 11.11 -3.54
CA GLU A 64 2.39 12.51 -3.19
C GLU A 64 1.23 13.10 -3.99
N ASP A 65 0.30 13.72 -3.29
CA ASP A 65 -0.75 14.55 -3.90
C ASP A 65 -0.11 15.86 -4.38
N LYS A 66 -0.17 16.10 -5.68
CA LYS A 66 0.52 17.24 -6.33
C LYS A 66 -0.04 18.60 -5.90
N ASP A 67 -1.29 18.66 -5.50
CA ASP A 67 -1.97 19.90 -5.16
C ASP A 67 -1.73 20.28 -3.69
N THR A 68 -1.65 19.29 -2.81
CA THR A 68 -1.53 19.50 -1.37
C THR A 68 -0.17 19.12 -0.79
N GLY A 69 0.68 18.43 -1.55
CA GLY A 69 1.95 17.85 -1.06
C GLY A 69 1.77 16.73 -0.04
N LYS A 70 0.53 16.29 0.19
CA LYS A 70 0.23 15.24 1.17
C LYS A 70 0.61 13.87 0.64
N ILE A 71 1.34 13.12 1.45
CA ILE A 71 1.64 11.71 1.17
C ILE A 71 0.41 10.85 1.46
N THR A 72 0.04 10.01 0.51
CA THR A 72 -1.06 9.02 0.61
C THR A 72 -0.53 7.62 0.37
N TYR A 73 -1.34 6.62 0.64
CA TYR A 73 -0.92 5.21 0.45
C TYR A 73 -0.95 4.74 -1.01
N GLY A 74 -1.28 5.61 -1.96
CA GLY A 74 -1.34 5.25 -3.39
C GLY A 74 -2.49 4.34 -3.80
N VAL A 75 -3.30 3.87 -2.84
CA VAL A 75 -4.48 3.02 -3.04
C VAL A 75 -5.78 3.83 -2.93
N GLN A 76 -6.91 3.15 -3.09
CA GLN A 76 -8.23 3.75 -2.88
C GLN A 76 -8.33 4.34 -1.46
N LYS A 77 -8.91 5.53 -1.35
CA LYS A 77 -8.89 6.38 -0.14
C LYS A 77 -9.40 5.68 1.13
N ASP A 78 -10.44 4.85 0.99
CA ASP A 78 -11.09 4.11 2.07
C ASP A 78 -10.47 2.74 2.34
N PHE A 79 -9.53 2.29 1.51
CA PHE A 79 -8.91 0.98 1.66
C PHE A 79 -8.10 0.82 2.96
N PRO A 80 -7.34 1.82 3.45
CA PRO A 80 -6.65 1.73 4.73
C PRO A 80 -7.56 1.40 5.91
N ASP A 81 -8.83 1.81 5.86
CA ASP A 81 -9.82 1.53 6.91
C ASP A 81 -10.27 0.06 6.93
N ARG A 82 -9.90 -0.74 5.94
CA ARG A 82 -10.30 -2.15 5.79
C ARG A 82 -9.25 -3.14 6.28
N VAL A 83 -8.01 -2.70 6.49
CA VAL A 83 -6.92 -3.53 6.98
C VAL A 83 -6.80 -3.45 8.50
N HIS A 84 -6.22 -4.49 9.14
CA HIS A 84 -6.07 -4.53 10.60
C HIS A 84 -4.90 -3.67 11.08
N GLN A 85 -3.85 -3.58 10.29
CA GLN A 85 -2.64 -2.87 10.65
C GLN A 85 -2.05 -2.16 9.43
N ILE A 86 -1.49 -0.98 9.64
CA ILE A 86 -0.74 -0.23 8.64
C ILE A 86 0.67 -0.03 9.18
N ALA A 87 1.65 -0.39 8.37
CA ALA A 87 3.05 -0.15 8.69
C ALA A 87 3.76 0.52 7.50
N GLU A 88 4.63 1.44 7.81
CA GLU A 88 5.48 2.14 6.85
C GLU A 88 6.90 1.63 6.97
N THR A 89 7.56 1.44 5.83
CA THR A 89 8.97 1.09 5.78
C THR A 89 9.80 2.26 5.29
N ARG A 90 10.97 2.47 5.87
CA ARG A 90 11.91 3.49 5.41
C ARG A 90 13.34 3.03 5.53
N PHE A 91 14.19 3.54 4.65
CA PHE A 91 15.64 3.39 4.72
C PHE A 91 16.28 4.71 5.12
N ASP A 92 17.17 4.67 6.08
CA ASP A 92 18.00 5.81 6.46
C ASP A 92 19.43 5.59 5.95
N SER A 93 19.81 6.34 4.92
CA SER A 93 21.10 6.25 4.26
C SER A 93 22.28 6.73 5.16
N LYS A 94 22.01 7.55 6.18
CA LYS A 94 23.05 8.04 7.09
C LYS A 94 23.48 6.96 8.09
N THR A 95 22.54 6.16 8.53
CA THR A 95 22.78 5.09 9.52
C THR A 95 22.84 3.70 8.90
N ASN A 96 22.56 3.56 7.59
CA ASN A 96 22.41 2.29 6.87
C ASN A 96 21.41 1.33 7.52
N LYS A 97 20.32 1.88 8.05
CA LYS A 97 19.29 1.10 8.75
C LYS A 97 17.95 1.15 8.01
N TYR A 98 17.27 0.02 8.05
CA TYR A 98 15.89 -0.11 7.57
C TYR A 98 14.97 -0.18 8.78
N TYR A 99 13.92 0.61 8.74
CA TYR A 99 12.94 0.74 9.80
C TYR A 99 11.56 0.32 9.33
N VAL A 100 10.79 -0.21 10.26
CA VAL A 100 9.34 -0.35 10.17
C VAL A 100 8.71 0.49 11.26
N LYS A 101 7.66 1.20 10.93
CA LYS A 101 6.84 1.98 11.87
C LYS A 101 5.39 1.57 11.69
N VAL A 102 4.76 1.04 12.73
CA VAL A 102 3.32 0.80 12.75
C VAL A 102 2.62 2.14 12.96
N THR A 103 1.85 2.59 11.96
CA THR A 103 1.15 3.88 11.98
C THR A 103 -0.32 3.77 12.36
N ALA A 104 -0.91 2.59 12.16
CA ALA A 104 -2.25 2.27 12.64
C ALA A 104 -2.34 0.77 13.00
N ASP A 105 -3.08 0.44 14.03
CA ASP A 105 -3.42 -0.92 14.44
C ASP A 105 -4.81 -0.91 15.10
N ARG A 106 -5.66 -1.85 14.76
CA ARG A 106 -6.99 -2.01 15.39
C ARG A 106 -6.93 -2.71 16.74
N ARG A 107 -5.79 -3.25 17.09
CA ARG A 107 -5.50 -3.87 18.40
C ARG A 107 -4.63 -2.92 19.22
N ASP A 108 -4.61 -3.13 20.51
CA ASP A 108 -3.69 -2.43 21.39
C ASP A 108 -2.26 -2.93 21.11
N ASN A 109 -1.49 -2.11 20.40
CA ASN A 109 -0.15 -2.44 19.96
C ASN A 109 0.88 -1.52 20.64
N PRO A 110 1.75 -2.06 21.52
CA PRO A 110 2.76 -1.28 22.24
C PRO A 110 3.83 -0.67 21.31
N LEU A 111 3.89 -1.13 20.05
CA LEU A 111 4.83 -0.64 19.03
C LEU A 111 4.25 0.48 18.18
N LEU A 112 2.99 0.87 18.39
CA LEU A 112 2.33 1.92 17.64
C LEU A 112 3.16 3.22 17.68
N ASN A 113 3.40 3.79 16.49
CA ASN A 113 4.20 5.00 16.27
C ASN A 113 5.68 4.93 16.70
N LYS A 114 6.21 3.73 16.99
CA LYS A 114 7.64 3.53 17.25
C LYS A 114 8.37 3.09 15.99
N ASP A 115 9.57 3.64 15.79
CA ASP A 115 10.49 3.17 14.76
C ASP A 115 11.20 1.90 15.25
N ILE A 116 11.09 0.83 14.48
CA ILE A 116 11.71 -0.46 14.79
C ILE A 116 12.76 -0.73 13.73
N VAL A 117 14.01 -0.92 14.14
CA VAL A 117 15.09 -1.35 13.23
C VAL A 117 14.85 -2.81 12.87
N VAL A 118 14.69 -3.11 11.60
CA VAL A 118 14.43 -4.47 11.09
C VAL A 118 15.62 -5.06 10.36
N MET A 119 16.47 -4.21 9.81
CA MET A 119 17.71 -4.60 9.15
C MET A 119 18.70 -3.44 9.21
N GLU A 120 19.97 -3.75 9.36
CA GLU A 120 21.07 -2.80 9.20
C GLU A 120 22.19 -3.41 8.34
N VAL A 121 22.97 -2.54 7.69
CA VAL A 121 24.13 -2.96 6.90
C VAL A 121 25.40 -2.60 7.66
N ILE A 122 26.13 -3.62 8.13
CA ILE A 122 27.41 -3.50 8.85
C ILE A 122 28.46 -4.21 8.00
N ASP A 123 29.54 -3.52 7.66
CA ASP A 123 30.65 -4.06 6.86
C ASP A 123 30.17 -4.75 5.56
N ASN A 124 29.26 -4.11 4.84
CA ASN A 124 28.61 -4.62 3.62
C ASN A 124 27.81 -5.93 3.82
N LYS A 125 27.51 -6.31 5.06
CA LYS A 125 26.67 -7.46 5.38
C LYS A 125 25.33 -7.00 5.93
N LYS A 126 24.25 -7.68 5.49
CA LYS A 126 22.91 -7.44 6.00
C LYS A 126 22.72 -8.19 7.31
N VAL A 127 22.39 -7.46 8.37
CA VAL A 127 22.05 -8.01 9.69
C VAL A 127 20.56 -7.79 9.92
N TRP A 128 19.81 -8.86 10.06
CA TRP A 128 18.37 -8.82 10.30
C TRP A 128 18.08 -8.89 11.79
N HIS A 129 17.15 -8.06 12.24
CA HIS A 129 16.65 -8.08 13.60
C HIS A 129 15.29 -8.78 13.64
N ASN A 130 15.13 -9.72 14.57
CA ASN A 130 13.86 -10.39 14.80
C ASN A 130 12.87 -9.41 15.44
N PHE A 131 11.75 -9.18 14.79
CA PHE A 131 10.63 -8.42 15.34
C PHE A 131 9.31 -9.11 14.98
N ARG A 132 8.27 -8.81 15.76
CA ARG A 132 6.89 -9.21 15.48
C ARG A 132 6.03 -7.95 15.50
N LEU A 133 5.25 -7.78 14.45
CA LEU A 133 4.24 -6.73 14.34
C LEU A 133 2.96 -7.10 15.09
#